data_09154938d972b174d1e140f5f6585b82
#
_entry.id   09154938d972b174d1e140f5f6585b82
#
_cell.length_a   1.000
_cell.length_b   1.000
_cell.length_c   1.000
_cell.angle_alpha   90.00
_cell.angle_beta   90.00
_cell.angle_gamma   90.00
#
_symmetry.space_group_name_H-M   'P 1'
#
loop_
_entity.id
_entity.type
_entity.pdbx_description
1 polymer ?
#
loop_
_entity_poly.entity_id
_entity_poly.type
_entity_poly.pdbx_seq_one_letter_code
_entity_poly.pdbx_strand_id
1 'polypeptide(L)'
;MAEITIAGIMRAGAYSPNHIGNDTAIFNAVADQLRKRGCIVNVYSEEQFNKSGVEEKVIINMCREQASIARLQRYEDEGRLVINSGYGIENCTRERMTRILLGNDIPYPESLIVNTDEAVKGQLKKAGFQSCWIKRGDFHAMHKEDVSYVRHPEEAQEVLQEYFYRGIKRAVINKHLVGDLIKFYGVKDQPFFFWFYPFDEGHSKYGAEAINGKSKGFHFDEAEMKHICQRAAEELNVVIYGGDCIVDSEGKMQIIDFNDWPSFAPCRVEAAPFIAKAVIAAVKQHTEKAR
;
A
#
# COMPACT_ATOMS: atom_id res chain seq x y z
N MET A 1 15.24 29.46 -10.65
CA MET A 1 14.31 28.84 -9.70
C MET A 1 15.09 28.67 -8.40
N ALA A 2 14.47 28.90 -7.25
CA ALA A 2 15.13 28.60 -5.97
C ALA A 2 15.49 27.11 -5.93
N GLU A 3 16.62 26.77 -5.35
CA GLU A 3 17.10 25.41 -5.20
C GLU A 3 16.14 24.62 -4.29
N ILE A 4 15.60 23.50 -4.81
CA ILE A 4 14.63 22.69 -4.08
C ILE A 4 15.41 21.69 -3.24
N THR A 5 15.35 21.84 -1.90
CA THR A 5 15.91 20.86 -0.96
C THR A 5 14.84 19.93 -0.44
N ILE A 6 15.06 18.64 -0.51
CA ILE A 6 14.13 17.55 -0.19
C ILE A 6 14.75 16.66 0.89
N ALA A 7 14.02 16.42 1.97
CA ALA A 7 14.35 15.34 2.89
C ALA A 7 13.82 14.03 2.33
N GLY A 8 14.68 13.04 2.24
CA GLY A 8 14.33 11.69 1.83
C GLY A 8 14.46 10.73 3.00
N ILE A 9 13.35 10.10 3.44
CA ILE A 9 13.35 9.22 4.62
C ILE A 9 13.15 7.77 4.21
N MET A 10 14.19 6.95 4.44
CA MET A 10 14.18 5.53 4.10
C MET A 10 13.44 4.72 5.16
N ARG A 11 12.76 3.65 4.71
CA ARG A 11 12.06 2.69 5.58
C ARG A 11 13.03 1.98 6.51
N ALA A 12 12.65 1.83 7.79
CA ALA A 12 13.41 1.02 8.74
C ALA A 12 13.39 -0.47 8.34
N GLY A 13 14.55 -1.12 8.46
CA GLY A 13 14.72 -2.52 8.02
C GLY A 13 13.77 -3.51 8.67
N ALA A 14 13.32 -3.25 9.91
CA ALA A 14 12.34 -4.07 10.62
C ALA A 14 10.98 -4.19 9.88
N TYR A 15 10.63 -3.22 9.04
CA TYR A 15 9.37 -3.20 8.26
C TYR A 15 9.54 -3.72 6.83
N SER A 16 10.71 -4.20 6.46
CA SER A 16 11.03 -4.80 5.15
C SER A 16 11.87 -6.07 5.27
N PRO A 17 11.50 -7.05 6.10
CA PRO A 17 12.39 -8.16 6.45
C PRO A 17 12.89 -8.97 5.24
N ASN A 18 12.14 -9.00 4.13
CA ASN A 18 12.51 -9.72 2.92
C ASN A 18 12.83 -8.82 1.72
N HIS A 19 12.79 -7.50 1.89
CA HIS A 19 12.85 -6.53 0.78
C HIS A 19 13.73 -5.31 1.02
N ILE A 20 14.56 -5.30 2.07
CA ILE A 20 15.41 -4.13 2.45
C ILE A 20 16.22 -3.63 1.25
N GLY A 21 16.87 -4.53 0.51
CA GLY A 21 17.63 -4.17 -0.68
C GLY A 21 16.78 -3.56 -1.79
N ASN A 22 15.55 -4.05 -1.98
CA ASN A 22 14.63 -3.56 -3.00
C ASN A 22 14.07 -2.19 -2.65
N ASP A 23 13.71 -1.95 -1.40
CA ASP A 23 13.22 -0.66 -0.92
C ASP A 23 14.31 0.41 -1.01
N THR A 24 15.52 0.10 -0.57
CA THR A 24 16.69 0.97 -0.71
C THR A 24 16.97 1.30 -2.18
N ALA A 25 16.85 0.32 -3.05
CA ALA A 25 17.16 0.49 -4.48
C ALA A 25 16.15 1.41 -5.20
N ILE A 26 14.83 1.27 -4.96
CA ILE A 26 13.85 2.21 -5.55
C ILE A 26 14.02 3.62 -4.97
N PHE A 27 14.24 3.72 -3.66
CA PHE A 27 14.43 5.01 -3.01
C PHE A 27 15.62 5.76 -3.59
N ASN A 28 16.77 5.10 -3.70
CA ASN A 28 17.99 5.70 -4.29
C ASN A 28 17.79 6.06 -5.76
N ALA A 29 17.13 5.20 -6.55
CA ALA A 29 16.83 5.51 -7.94
C ALA A 29 15.98 6.78 -8.07
N VAL A 30 14.98 6.98 -7.21
CA VAL A 30 14.17 8.20 -7.18
C VAL A 30 15.00 9.42 -6.74
N ALA A 31 15.80 9.29 -5.68
CA ALA A 31 16.68 10.36 -5.21
C ALA A 31 17.66 10.81 -6.32
N ASP A 32 18.23 9.87 -7.07
CA ASP A 32 19.13 10.18 -8.18
C ASP A 32 18.38 10.88 -9.33
N GLN A 33 17.15 10.48 -9.61
CA GLN A 33 16.31 11.15 -10.61
C GLN A 33 15.94 12.58 -10.21
N LEU A 34 15.74 12.84 -8.93
CA LEU A 34 15.50 14.19 -8.39
C LEU A 34 16.78 15.05 -8.47
N ARG A 35 17.95 14.49 -8.09
CA ARG A 35 19.24 15.17 -8.20
C ARG A 35 19.57 15.55 -9.65
N LYS A 36 19.34 14.65 -10.60
CA LYS A 36 19.50 14.92 -12.05
C LYS A 36 18.60 16.07 -12.54
N ARG A 37 17.53 16.39 -11.81
CA ARG A 37 16.61 17.51 -12.13
C ARG A 37 16.89 18.78 -11.31
N GLY A 38 18.07 18.83 -10.66
CA GLY A 38 18.52 20.01 -9.93
C GLY A 38 17.99 20.14 -8.50
N CYS A 39 17.47 19.05 -7.91
CA CYS A 39 17.11 19.05 -6.49
C CYS A 39 18.30 18.61 -5.62
N ILE A 40 18.40 19.19 -4.42
CA ILE A 40 19.21 18.64 -3.35
C ILE A 40 18.36 17.60 -2.61
N VAL A 41 18.87 16.39 -2.43
CA VAL A 41 18.17 15.33 -1.67
C VAL A 41 19.07 14.89 -0.52
N ASN A 42 18.66 15.24 0.69
CA ASN A 42 19.26 14.80 1.94
C ASN A 42 18.56 13.52 2.40
N VAL A 43 19.32 12.45 2.59
CA VAL A 43 18.76 11.12 2.91
C VAL A 43 18.95 10.84 4.40
N TYR A 44 17.88 10.41 5.05
CA TYR A 44 17.81 10.07 6.47
C TYR A 44 17.29 8.65 6.66
N SER A 45 17.75 7.95 7.67
CA SER A 45 17.06 6.76 8.15
C SER A 45 15.78 7.14 8.91
N GLU A 46 14.83 6.24 9.00
CA GLU A 46 13.60 6.45 9.80
C GLU A 46 13.93 6.67 11.28
N GLU A 47 15.00 6.03 11.81
CA GLU A 47 15.49 6.24 13.16
C GLU A 47 16.02 7.68 13.36
N GLN A 48 16.85 8.19 12.44
CA GLN A 48 17.33 9.58 12.47
C GLN A 48 16.17 10.57 12.44
N PHE A 49 15.18 10.32 11.57
CA PHE A 49 13.97 11.13 11.47
C PHE A 49 13.18 11.12 12.79
N ASN A 50 13.02 9.96 13.42
CA ASN A 50 12.32 9.86 14.70
C ASN A 50 13.06 10.56 15.84
N LYS A 51 14.39 10.55 15.81
CA LYS A 51 15.21 11.20 16.84
C LYS A 51 15.22 12.72 16.73
N SER A 52 15.46 13.25 15.53
CA SER A 52 15.78 14.69 15.35
C SER A 52 14.80 15.45 14.48
N GLY A 53 13.92 14.76 13.73
CA GLY A 53 13.14 15.40 12.67
C GLY A 53 14.00 15.85 11.50
N VAL A 54 13.41 16.67 10.63
CA VAL A 54 14.09 17.30 9.49
C VAL A 54 13.60 18.75 9.35
N GLU A 55 14.41 19.62 8.73
CA GLU A 55 14.09 21.04 8.56
C GLU A 55 13.49 21.34 7.18
N GLU A 56 13.69 20.46 6.21
CA GLU A 56 13.22 20.62 4.85
C GLU A 56 11.68 20.74 4.78
N LYS A 57 11.21 21.62 3.90
CA LYS A 57 9.77 21.82 3.68
C LYS A 57 9.14 20.78 2.76
N VAL A 58 9.97 20.05 2.02
CA VAL A 58 9.56 18.98 1.12
C VAL A 58 10.14 17.67 1.61
N ILE A 59 9.30 16.69 1.82
CA ILE A 59 9.66 15.39 2.37
C ILE A 59 9.14 14.29 1.45
N ILE A 60 10.01 13.38 1.06
CA ILE A 60 9.63 12.10 0.43
C ILE A 60 9.98 10.98 1.40
N ASN A 61 9.12 9.99 1.57
CA ASN A 61 9.34 9.00 2.60
C ASN A 61 8.77 7.62 2.28
N MET A 62 9.35 6.60 2.90
CA MET A 62 8.86 5.23 2.94
C MET A 62 8.63 4.76 4.39
N CYS A 63 8.28 5.67 5.30
CA CYS A 63 8.12 5.39 6.72
C CYS A 63 7.00 4.37 7.01
N ARG A 64 7.16 3.64 8.12
CA ARG A 64 6.21 2.66 8.64
C ARG A 64 6.00 2.74 10.14
N GLU A 65 6.96 3.29 10.88
CA GLU A 65 6.82 3.43 12.33
C GLU A 65 5.70 4.42 12.67
N GLN A 66 4.90 4.07 13.66
CA GLN A 66 3.78 4.91 14.07
C GLN A 66 4.23 6.31 14.53
N ALA A 67 5.39 6.41 15.19
CA ALA A 67 5.99 7.68 15.58
C ALA A 67 6.38 8.55 14.37
N SER A 68 6.94 7.91 13.32
CA SER A 68 7.27 8.57 12.05
C SER A 68 6.02 9.08 11.36
N ILE A 69 4.97 8.26 11.27
CA ILE A 69 3.70 8.62 10.64
C ILE A 69 3.06 9.81 11.36
N ALA A 70 2.98 9.77 12.68
CA ALA A 70 2.45 10.89 13.47
C ALA A 70 3.25 12.19 13.29
N ARG A 71 4.58 12.09 13.12
CA ARG A 71 5.43 13.26 12.84
C ARG A 71 5.20 13.79 11.43
N LEU A 72 5.05 12.92 10.44
CA LEU A 72 4.72 13.31 9.06
C LEU A 72 3.38 14.05 8.99
N GLN A 73 2.34 13.54 9.65
CA GLN A 73 1.03 14.18 9.76
C GLN A 73 1.13 15.58 10.37
N ARG A 74 1.87 15.72 11.48
CA ARG A 74 2.11 17.04 12.08
C ARG A 74 2.83 17.98 11.12
N TYR A 75 3.82 17.50 10.35
CA TYR A 75 4.50 18.33 9.36
C TYR A 75 3.57 18.78 8.22
N GLU A 76 2.63 17.93 7.82
CA GLU A 76 1.59 18.30 6.86
C GLU A 76 0.66 19.39 7.45
N ASP A 77 0.25 19.24 8.72
CA ASP A 77 -0.58 20.23 9.44
C ASP A 77 0.16 21.57 9.60
N GLU A 78 1.49 21.56 9.70
CA GLU A 78 2.36 22.74 9.68
C GLU A 78 2.55 23.34 8.27
N GLY A 79 1.95 22.74 7.23
CA GLY A 79 2.02 23.21 5.85
C GLY A 79 3.25 22.76 5.08
N ARG A 80 3.94 21.68 5.50
CA ARG A 80 5.01 21.06 4.71
C ARG A 80 4.44 20.10 3.68
N LEU A 81 5.14 19.92 2.57
CA LEU A 81 4.77 18.92 1.57
C LEU A 81 5.37 17.55 1.92
N VAL A 82 4.52 16.55 2.13
CA VAL A 82 4.91 15.18 2.46
C VAL A 82 4.40 14.21 1.39
N ILE A 83 5.25 13.36 0.82
CA ILE A 83 4.95 12.36 -0.22
C ILE A 83 5.59 11.00 0.15
N ASN A 84 4.84 9.88 0.34
CA ASN A 84 3.38 9.91 0.47
C ASN A 84 2.97 10.60 1.77
N SER A 85 1.77 11.14 1.78
CA SER A 85 1.16 11.74 2.96
C SER A 85 1.19 10.80 4.17
N GLY A 86 1.48 11.31 5.37
CA GLY A 86 1.38 10.54 6.61
C GLY A 86 -0.04 10.04 6.87
N TYR A 87 -1.05 10.82 6.50
CA TYR A 87 -2.45 10.39 6.50
C TYR A 87 -2.71 9.30 5.46
N GLY A 88 -2.11 9.41 4.26
CA GLY A 88 -2.20 8.40 3.21
C GLY A 88 -1.57 7.07 3.61
N ILE A 89 -0.41 7.09 4.28
CA ILE A 89 0.23 5.88 4.81
C ILE A 89 -0.71 5.19 5.82
N GLU A 90 -1.32 5.96 6.72
CA GLU A 90 -2.27 5.44 7.70
C GLU A 90 -3.54 4.89 7.03
N ASN A 91 -4.04 5.54 5.97
CA ASN A 91 -5.18 5.08 5.18
C ASN A 91 -4.92 3.74 4.48
N CYS A 92 -3.67 3.37 4.23
CA CYS A 92 -3.29 2.06 3.69
C CYS A 92 -3.26 0.93 4.75
N THR A 93 -3.58 1.19 6.04
CA THR A 93 -3.82 0.12 7.01
C THR A 93 -5.10 -0.64 6.65
N ARG A 94 -5.15 -1.93 6.93
CA ARG A 94 -6.22 -2.82 6.43
C ARG A 94 -7.64 -2.35 6.76
N GLU A 95 -7.89 -1.95 7.99
CA GLU A 95 -9.23 -1.49 8.39
C GLU A 95 -9.61 -0.19 7.69
N ARG A 96 -8.71 0.81 7.70
CA ARG A 96 -8.97 2.11 7.07
C ARG A 96 -9.12 1.97 5.56
N MET A 97 -8.21 1.25 4.91
CA MET A 97 -8.28 0.95 3.48
C MET A 97 -9.61 0.31 3.09
N THR A 98 -10.04 -0.73 3.82
CA THR A 98 -11.32 -1.40 3.57
C THR A 98 -12.50 -0.43 3.68
N ARG A 99 -12.54 0.42 4.72
CA ARG A 99 -13.61 1.41 4.90
C ARG A 99 -13.62 2.45 3.77
N ILE A 100 -12.44 2.96 3.41
CA ILE A 100 -12.31 4.00 2.38
C ILE A 100 -12.70 3.43 1.01
N LEU A 101 -12.16 2.28 0.62
CA LEU A 101 -12.42 1.72 -0.69
C LEU A 101 -13.89 1.34 -0.87
N LEU A 102 -14.50 0.67 0.12
CA LEU A 102 -15.92 0.34 0.08
C LEU A 102 -16.82 1.58 0.16
N GLY A 103 -16.46 2.58 0.98
CA GLY A 103 -17.23 3.82 1.14
C GLY A 103 -17.23 4.73 -0.08
N ASN A 104 -16.27 4.55 -1.01
CA ASN A 104 -16.15 5.33 -2.24
C ASN A 104 -16.41 4.48 -3.50
N ASP A 105 -17.10 3.35 -3.37
CA ASP A 105 -17.47 2.48 -4.50
C ASP A 105 -16.27 2.06 -5.36
N ILE A 106 -15.11 1.86 -4.73
CA ILE A 106 -13.96 1.25 -5.37
C ILE A 106 -14.15 -0.27 -5.36
N PRO A 107 -13.98 -0.98 -6.49
CA PRO A 107 -14.10 -2.42 -6.53
C PRO A 107 -13.18 -3.12 -5.53
N TYR A 108 -13.78 -3.67 -4.47
CA TYR A 108 -13.12 -4.32 -3.35
C TYR A 108 -13.99 -5.52 -2.87
N PRO A 109 -13.42 -6.58 -2.30
CA PRO A 109 -14.22 -7.72 -1.83
C PRO A 109 -15.19 -7.32 -0.74
N GLU A 110 -16.34 -7.97 -0.71
CA GLU A 110 -17.25 -7.91 0.43
C GLU A 110 -16.48 -8.26 1.71
N SER A 111 -16.63 -7.44 2.76
CA SER A 111 -15.76 -7.50 3.92
C SER A 111 -16.49 -7.24 5.23
N LEU A 112 -16.04 -7.90 6.28
CA LEU A 112 -16.45 -7.62 7.65
C LEU A 112 -15.24 -7.05 8.42
N ILE A 113 -15.50 -6.02 9.21
CA ILE A 113 -14.51 -5.43 10.12
C ILE A 113 -14.98 -5.74 11.54
N VAL A 114 -14.17 -6.49 12.26
CA VAL A 114 -14.56 -7.09 13.55
C VAL A 114 -13.52 -6.82 14.64
N ASN A 115 -13.94 -6.88 15.90
CA ASN A 115 -13.01 -7.05 17.00
C ASN A 115 -12.63 -8.53 17.11
N THR A 116 -11.40 -8.81 17.51
CA THR A 116 -10.88 -10.18 17.55
C THR A 116 -11.47 -11.03 18.68
N ASP A 117 -12.13 -10.40 19.66
CA ASP A 117 -12.87 -11.03 20.76
C ASP A 117 -14.36 -11.27 20.44
N GLU A 118 -14.83 -10.87 19.27
CA GLU A 118 -16.23 -11.05 18.85
C GLU A 118 -16.49 -12.45 18.27
N ALA A 119 -17.72 -12.94 18.45
CA ALA A 119 -18.20 -14.14 17.78
C ALA A 119 -18.65 -13.81 16.35
N VAL A 120 -17.93 -14.31 15.33
CA VAL A 120 -18.16 -13.94 13.92
C VAL A 120 -18.96 -14.95 13.11
N LYS A 121 -19.19 -16.16 13.61
CA LYS A 121 -19.86 -17.25 12.88
C LYS A 121 -21.22 -16.84 12.30
N GLY A 122 -22.03 -16.14 13.09
CA GLY A 122 -23.35 -15.66 12.66
C GLY A 122 -23.25 -14.61 11.56
N GLN A 123 -22.28 -13.71 11.64
CA GLN A 123 -22.05 -12.64 10.66
C GLN A 123 -21.59 -13.23 9.32
N LEU A 124 -20.63 -14.18 9.35
CA LEU A 124 -20.10 -14.84 8.16
C LEU A 124 -21.20 -15.68 7.44
N LYS A 125 -22.03 -16.40 8.22
CA LYS A 125 -23.17 -17.13 7.67
C LYS A 125 -24.18 -16.19 6.99
N LYS A 126 -24.49 -15.06 7.62
CA LYS A 126 -25.39 -14.04 7.05
C LYS A 126 -24.82 -13.42 5.80
N ALA A 127 -23.52 -13.16 5.75
CA ALA A 127 -22.82 -12.64 4.58
C ALA A 127 -22.62 -13.69 3.47
N GLY A 128 -22.87 -14.98 3.73
CA GLY A 128 -22.77 -16.04 2.73
C GLY A 128 -21.31 -16.35 2.29
N PHE A 129 -20.33 -16.07 3.14
CA PHE A 129 -18.94 -16.37 2.81
C PHE A 129 -18.72 -17.89 2.78
N GLN A 130 -18.18 -18.40 1.67
CA GLN A 130 -17.81 -19.81 1.51
C GLN A 130 -16.38 -20.06 2.00
N SER A 131 -15.49 -19.13 1.72
CA SER A 131 -14.10 -19.06 2.18
C SER A 131 -13.70 -17.59 2.29
N CYS A 132 -12.72 -17.29 3.12
CA CYS A 132 -12.34 -15.91 3.38
C CYS A 132 -10.87 -15.76 3.76
N TRP A 133 -10.43 -14.52 3.71
CA TRP A 133 -9.13 -14.07 4.19
C TRP A 133 -9.31 -13.28 5.47
N ILE A 134 -8.59 -13.65 6.51
CA ILE A 134 -8.55 -12.92 7.77
C ILE A 134 -7.24 -12.16 7.82
N LYS A 135 -7.32 -10.86 7.96
CA LYS A 135 -6.17 -9.97 7.92
C LYS A 135 -6.15 -9.11 9.17
N ARG A 136 -4.97 -8.91 9.74
CA ARG A 136 -4.75 -7.94 10.80
C ARG A 136 -5.24 -6.56 10.36
N GLY A 137 -6.08 -5.87 11.18
CA GLY A 137 -6.76 -4.63 10.80
C GLY A 137 -5.97 -3.37 11.07
N ASP A 138 -5.22 -3.33 12.15
CA ASP A 138 -4.61 -2.13 12.75
C ASP A 138 -3.26 -1.73 12.14
N PHE A 139 -2.63 -2.62 11.37
CA PHE A 139 -1.31 -2.38 10.77
C PHE A 139 -1.11 -3.15 9.47
N HIS A 140 0.00 -2.88 8.76
CA HIS A 140 0.45 -3.70 7.63
C HIS A 140 0.91 -5.08 8.13
N ALA A 141 0.80 -6.11 7.28
CA ALA A 141 1.28 -7.44 7.62
C ALA A 141 2.80 -7.44 7.86
N MET A 142 3.20 -7.74 9.10
CA MET A 142 4.60 -7.87 9.52
C MET A 142 5.04 -9.33 9.51
N HIS A 143 4.14 -10.25 9.80
CA HIS A 143 4.36 -11.68 9.85
C HIS A 143 3.43 -12.40 8.87
N LYS A 144 3.81 -13.63 8.48
CA LYS A 144 2.99 -14.45 7.60
C LYS A 144 1.60 -14.69 8.18
N GLU A 145 1.52 -14.86 9.49
CA GLU A 145 0.30 -15.14 10.25
C GLU A 145 -0.65 -13.93 10.37
N ASP A 146 -0.21 -12.74 9.93
CA ASP A 146 -1.06 -11.55 9.90
C ASP A 146 -2.06 -11.56 8.71
N VAL A 147 -1.94 -12.56 7.82
CA VAL A 147 -2.85 -12.83 6.72
C VAL A 147 -3.10 -14.34 6.66
N SER A 148 -4.32 -14.76 6.97
CA SER A 148 -4.71 -16.17 7.01
C SER A 148 -5.86 -16.44 6.05
N TYR A 149 -5.72 -17.48 5.24
CA TYR A 149 -6.80 -18.01 4.41
C TYR A 149 -7.52 -19.13 5.17
N VAL A 150 -8.85 -19.06 5.24
CA VAL A 150 -9.70 -20.11 5.80
C VAL A 150 -10.64 -20.63 4.73
N ARG A 151 -10.68 -21.95 4.60
CA ARG A 151 -11.52 -22.66 3.63
C ARG A 151 -12.97 -22.72 4.10
N HIS A 152 -13.17 -22.84 5.38
CA HIS A 152 -14.47 -22.95 6.01
C HIS A 152 -14.65 -21.79 6.99
N PRO A 153 -15.72 -21.00 6.89
CA PRO A 153 -15.94 -19.84 7.77
C PRO A 153 -15.93 -20.15 9.26
N GLU A 154 -16.19 -21.43 9.63
CA GLU A 154 -16.13 -21.90 11.01
C GLU A 154 -14.75 -21.79 11.63
N GLU A 155 -13.68 -21.91 10.84
CA GLU A 155 -12.28 -21.81 11.26
C GLU A 155 -11.86 -20.36 11.56
N ALA A 156 -12.65 -19.40 11.11
CA ALA A 156 -12.34 -17.97 11.27
C ALA A 156 -12.26 -17.56 12.75
N GLN A 157 -13.06 -18.19 13.61
CA GLN A 157 -13.06 -17.88 15.04
C GLN A 157 -11.74 -18.25 15.72
N GLU A 158 -11.12 -19.36 15.31
CA GLU A 158 -9.83 -19.80 15.84
C GLU A 158 -8.72 -18.82 15.47
N VAL A 159 -8.69 -18.38 14.22
CA VAL A 159 -7.72 -17.38 13.73
C VAL A 159 -7.89 -16.04 14.48
N LEU A 160 -9.13 -15.59 14.69
CA LEU A 160 -9.39 -14.36 15.45
C LEU A 160 -8.94 -14.50 16.91
N GLN A 161 -9.11 -15.67 17.50
CA GLN A 161 -8.65 -15.93 18.87
C GLN A 161 -7.13 -15.92 18.99
N GLU A 162 -6.41 -16.45 17.98
CA GLU A 162 -4.95 -16.30 17.90
C GLU A 162 -4.53 -14.83 17.80
N TYR A 163 -5.22 -14.03 16.98
CA TYR A 163 -4.98 -12.59 16.90
C TYR A 163 -5.19 -11.90 18.23
N PHE A 164 -6.28 -12.23 18.92
CA PHE A 164 -6.57 -11.70 20.25
C PHE A 164 -5.45 -12.01 21.26
N TYR A 165 -4.96 -13.25 21.32
CA TYR A 165 -3.85 -13.62 22.19
C TYR A 165 -2.53 -12.93 21.83
N ARG A 166 -2.34 -12.56 20.57
CA ARG A 166 -1.21 -11.75 20.10
C ARG A 166 -1.38 -10.24 20.36
N GLY A 167 -2.49 -9.83 21.01
CA GLY A 167 -2.80 -8.45 21.30
C GLY A 167 -3.31 -7.63 20.10
N ILE A 168 -3.64 -8.28 18.99
CA ILE A 168 -4.25 -7.65 17.82
C ILE A 168 -5.75 -7.48 18.11
N LYS A 169 -6.23 -6.26 18.17
CA LYS A 169 -7.62 -5.97 18.58
C LYS A 169 -8.61 -5.98 17.41
N ARG A 170 -8.14 -5.68 16.21
CA ARG A 170 -8.98 -5.49 15.00
C ARG A 170 -8.57 -6.44 13.89
N ALA A 171 -9.55 -6.99 13.21
CA ALA A 171 -9.34 -7.80 12.02
C ALA A 171 -10.29 -7.39 10.89
N VAL A 172 -9.85 -7.63 9.66
CA VAL A 172 -10.67 -7.53 8.46
C VAL A 172 -10.83 -8.92 7.88
N ILE A 173 -12.07 -9.32 7.64
CA ILE A 173 -12.42 -10.59 6.99
C ILE A 173 -12.92 -10.25 5.58
N ASN A 174 -12.12 -10.58 4.57
CA ASN A 174 -12.48 -10.38 3.17
C ASN A 174 -13.02 -11.69 2.59
N LYS A 175 -14.12 -11.62 1.84
CA LYS A 175 -14.58 -12.73 1.01
C LYS A 175 -13.47 -13.16 0.04
N HIS A 176 -13.22 -14.45 -0.07
CA HIS A 176 -12.27 -14.96 -1.06
C HIS A 176 -12.84 -14.77 -2.47
N LEU A 177 -12.01 -14.23 -3.36
CA LEU A 177 -12.32 -14.04 -4.78
C LEU A 177 -11.58 -15.11 -5.59
N VAL A 178 -12.30 -15.75 -6.51
CA VAL A 178 -11.72 -16.72 -7.45
C VAL A 178 -11.36 -15.98 -8.74
N GLY A 179 -10.11 -16.07 -9.15
CA GLY A 179 -9.63 -15.39 -10.34
C GLY A 179 -8.10 -15.34 -10.43
N ASP A 180 -7.62 -14.64 -11.43
CA ASP A 180 -6.18 -14.39 -11.60
C ASP A 180 -5.71 -13.30 -10.66
N LEU A 181 -4.69 -13.60 -9.88
CA LEU A 181 -4.02 -12.61 -9.04
C LEU A 181 -3.05 -11.78 -9.88
N ILE A 182 -3.20 -10.48 -9.83
CA ILE A 182 -2.35 -9.51 -10.50
C ILE A 182 -1.73 -8.58 -9.46
N LYS A 183 -0.42 -8.34 -9.55
CA LYS A 183 0.24 -7.24 -8.84
C LYS A 183 0.34 -6.03 -9.75
N PHE A 184 0.13 -4.85 -9.18
CA PHE A 184 0.23 -3.60 -9.90
C PHE A 184 1.08 -2.56 -9.16
N TYR A 185 1.64 -1.63 -9.93
CA TYR A 185 2.37 -0.46 -9.46
C TYR A 185 1.98 0.76 -10.27
N GLY A 186 1.81 1.88 -9.61
CA GLY A 186 1.44 3.11 -10.27
C GLY A 186 1.97 4.36 -9.56
N VAL A 187 1.89 5.47 -10.30
CA VAL A 187 2.20 6.80 -9.79
C VAL A 187 1.03 7.72 -10.16
N LYS A 188 0.41 8.34 -9.16
CA LYS A 188 -0.76 9.21 -9.35
C LYS A 188 -0.43 10.34 -10.35
N ASP A 189 -1.37 10.66 -11.22
CA ASP A 189 -1.27 11.71 -12.24
C ASP A 189 -0.07 11.55 -13.22
N GLN A 190 0.46 10.32 -13.32
CA GLN A 190 1.49 9.97 -14.28
C GLN A 190 1.01 8.88 -15.25
N PRO A 191 1.55 8.82 -16.48
CA PRO A 191 1.20 7.77 -17.43
C PRO A 191 1.70 6.38 -17.01
N PHE A 192 2.63 6.31 -16.05
CA PHE A 192 3.21 5.06 -15.58
C PHE A 192 2.17 4.20 -14.84
N PHE A 193 2.01 2.98 -15.32
CA PHE A 193 1.28 1.89 -14.69
C PHE A 193 1.89 0.58 -15.14
N PHE A 194 2.16 -0.33 -14.23
CA PHE A 194 2.78 -1.62 -14.51
C PHE A 194 2.03 -2.71 -13.74
N TRP A 195 1.81 -3.85 -14.38
CA TRP A 195 1.18 -5.00 -13.75
C TRP A 195 1.81 -6.32 -14.23
N PHE A 196 1.68 -7.39 -13.45
CA PHE A 196 2.18 -8.72 -13.79
C PHE A 196 1.50 -9.81 -12.96
N TYR A 197 1.67 -11.07 -13.38
CA TYR A 197 1.21 -12.25 -12.64
C TYR A 197 2.31 -12.72 -11.66
N PRO A 198 2.15 -12.52 -10.33
CA PRO A 198 3.23 -12.79 -9.38
C PRO A 198 3.55 -14.28 -9.23
N PHE A 199 2.57 -15.16 -9.39
CA PHE A 199 2.78 -16.61 -9.32
C PHE A 199 3.66 -17.12 -10.46
N ASP A 200 3.42 -16.66 -11.69
CA ASP A 200 4.14 -17.09 -12.88
C ASP A 200 5.59 -16.58 -12.90
N GLU A 201 5.86 -15.45 -12.27
CA GLU A 201 7.18 -14.83 -12.17
C GLU A 201 7.94 -15.17 -10.88
N GLY A 202 7.38 -16.00 -9.99
CA GLY A 202 8.00 -16.41 -8.74
C GLY A 202 8.12 -15.31 -7.68
N HIS A 203 7.33 -14.24 -7.80
CA HIS A 203 7.29 -13.13 -6.85
C HIS A 203 6.25 -13.37 -5.75
N SER A 204 6.63 -14.08 -4.70
CA SER A 204 5.79 -14.30 -3.53
C SER A 204 6.43 -13.78 -2.25
N LYS A 205 5.66 -13.04 -1.44
CA LYS A 205 6.12 -12.59 -0.13
C LYS A 205 5.92 -13.64 0.97
N TYR A 206 4.78 -14.33 0.96
CA TYR A 206 4.37 -15.28 2.01
C TYR A 206 3.84 -16.61 1.46
N GLY A 207 3.86 -16.83 0.15
CA GLY A 207 3.33 -18.04 -0.49
C GLY A 207 1.81 -18.08 -0.61
N ALA A 208 1.12 -17.02 -0.21
CA ALA A 208 -0.35 -16.92 -0.27
C ALA A 208 -0.87 -16.83 -1.72
N GLU A 209 -0.04 -16.38 -2.64
CA GLU A 209 -0.33 -16.32 -4.08
C GLU A 209 -0.66 -17.69 -4.68
N ALA A 210 -0.14 -18.77 -4.09
CA ALA A 210 -0.43 -20.14 -4.51
C ALA A 210 -1.90 -20.56 -4.30
N ILE A 211 -2.66 -19.85 -3.47
CA ILE A 211 -4.09 -20.17 -3.22
C ILE A 211 -4.93 -19.87 -4.46
N ASN A 212 -4.64 -18.80 -5.19
CA ASN A 212 -5.28 -18.51 -6.46
C ASN A 212 -4.71 -19.35 -7.62
N GLY A 213 -3.52 -19.94 -7.43
CA GLY A 213 -2.86 -20.80 -8.38
C GLY A 213 -2.24 -20.07 -9.57
N LYS A 214 -1.92 -20.86 -10.61
CA LYS A 214 -1.38 -20.31 -11.86
C LYS A 214 -2.43 -19.46 -12.56
N SER A 215 -2.00 -18.32 -13.14
CA SER A 215 -2.88 -17.46 -13.94
C SER A 215 -3.47 -18.21 -15.14
N LYS A 216 -4.74 -17.94 -15.41
CA LYS A 216 -5.47 -18.46 -16.56
C LYS A 216 -5.48 -17.50 -17.74
N GLY A 217 -4.98 -16.27 -17.53
CA GLY A 217 -4.94 -15.22 -18.53
C GLY A 217 -6.33 -14.66 -18.83
N PHE A 218 -7.16 -14.47 -17.82
CA PHE A 218 -8.47 -13.85 -18.01
C PHE A 218 -8.31 -12.44 -18.60
N HIS A 219 -9.09 -12.16 -19.61
CA HIS A 219 -9.07 -10.86 -20.27
C HIS A 219 -9.69 -9.79 -19.37
N PHE A 220 -9.05 -8.63 -19.30
CA PHE A 220 -9.56 -7.44 -18.61
C PHE A 220 -9.11 -6.17 -19.35
N ASP A 221 -9.76 -5.05 -19.05
CA ASP A 221 -9.38 -3.76 -19.60
C ASP A 221 -8.31 -3.12 -18.72
N GLU A 222 -7.08 -3.01 -19.26
CA GLU A 222 -5.95 -2.40 -18.54
C GLU A 222 -6.16 -0.92 -18.24
N ALA A 223 -6.85 -0.19 -19.12
CA ALA A 223 -7.14 1.22 -18.91
C ALA A 223 -8.13 1.41 -17.76
N GLU A 224 -9.14 0.55 -17.68
CA GLU A 224 -10.10 0.51 -16.56
C GLU A 224 -9.38 0.12 -15.26
N MET A 225 -8.51 -0.89 -15.27
CA MET A 225 -7.72 -1.27 -14.11
C MET A 225 -6.89 -0.10 -13.58
N LYS A 226 -6.18 0.58 -14.49
CA LYS A 226 -5.41 1.79 -14.15
C LYS A 226 -6.30 2.87 -13.54
N HIS A 227 -7.49 3.09 -14.12
CA HIS A 227 -8.45 4.08 -13.62
C HIS A 227 -8.95 3.72 -12.20
N ILE A 228 -9.31 2.47 -11.95
CA ILE A 228 -9.70 1.98 -10.61
C ILE A 228 -8.56 2.21 -9.60
N CYS A 229 -7.32 1.86 -9.97
CA CYS A 229 -6.16 2.05 -9.10
C CYS A 229 -5.85 3.54 -8.84
N GLN A 230 -6.03 4.42 -9.82
CA GLN A 230 -5.87 5.86 -9.64
C GLN A 230 -6.93 6.44 -8.71
N ARG A 231 -8.19 6.05 -8.86
CA ARG A 231 -9.26 6.43 -7.92
C ARG A 231 -8.94 5.96 -6.50
N ALA A 232 -8.51 4.70 -6.34
CA ALA A 232 -8.10 4.17 -5.04
C ALA A 232 -6.95 4.98 -4.43
N ALA A 233 -5.93 5.34 -5.21
CA ALA A 233 -4.82 6.17 -4.76
C ALA A 233 -5.26 7.57 -4.32
N GLU A 234 -6.25 8.16 -5.01
CA GLU A 234 -6.83 9.44 -4.66
C GLU A 234 -7.57 9.38 -3.32
N GLU A 235 -8.48 8.43 -3.16
CA GLU A 235 -9.26 8.25 -1.93
C GLU A 235 -8.38 7.88 -0.73
N LEU A 236 -7.32 7.11 -0.94
CA LEU A 236 -6.35 6.78 0.09
C LEU A 236 -5.31 7.89 0.36
N ASN A 237 -5.31 8.96 -0.44
CA ASN A 237 -4.35 10.07 -0.36
C ASN A 237 -2.89 9.61 -0.50
N VAL A 238 -2.60 8.80 -1.52
CA VAL A 238 -1.25 8.36 -1.85
C VAL A 238 -0.88 8.69 -3.30
N VAL A 239 0.38 9.03 -3.53
CA VAL A 239 0.91 9.40 -4.85
C VAL A 239 1.66 8.23 -5.49
N ILE A 240 2.44 7.52 -4.70
CA ILE A 240 3.28 6.39 -5.12
C ILE A 240 2.66 5.15 -4.51
N TYR A 241 2.20 4.23 -5.36
CA TYR A 241 1.39 3.11 -4.89
C TYR A 241 1.65 1.80 -5.63
N GLY A 242 1.17 0.73 -5.06
CA GLY A 242 1.03 -0.58 -5.68
C GLY A 242 0.09 -1.44 -4.87
N GLY A 243 -0.21 -2.63 -5.36
CA GLY A 243 -1.15 -3.50 -4.68
C GLY A 243 -1.40 -4.79 -5.43
N ASP A 244 -2.45 -5.46 -5.00
CA ASP A 244 -2.90 -6.73 -5.55
C ASP A 244 -4.37 -6.60 -6.00
N CYS A 245 -4.70 -7.20 -7.13
CA CYS A 245 -6.02 -7.24 -7.72
C CYS A 245 -6.38 -8.66 -8.13
N ILE A 246 -7.65 -9.04 -8.02
CA ILE A 246 -8.18 -10.27 -8.61
C ILE A 246 -8.99 -9.91 -9.85
N VAL A 247 -8.73 -10.62 -10.93
CA VAL A 247 -9.51 -10.58 -12.17
C VAL A 247 -10.24 -11.90 -12.31
N ASP A 248 -11.57 -11.88 -12.34
CA ASP A 248 -12.37 -13.10 -12.50
C ASP A 248 -12.56 -13.50 -13.99
N SER A 249 -13.25 -14.61 -14.23
CA SER A 249 -13.46 -15.16 -15.57
C SER A 249 -14.33 -14.25 -16.48
N GLU A 250 -15.01 -13.25 -15.91
CA GLU A 250 -15.83 -12.28 -16.64
C GLU A 250 -15.05 -10.96 -16.89
N GLY A 251 -13.79 -10.89 -16.42
CA GLY A 251 -12.95 -9.70 -16.52
C GLY A 251 -13.22 -8.65 -15.45
N LYS A 252 -14.02 -8.97 -14.44
CA LYS A 252 -14.30 -8.08 -13.31
C LYS A 252 -13.07 -8.01 -12.42
N MET A 253 -12.65 -6.79 -12.11
CA MET A 253 -11.49 -6.47 -11.33
C MET A 253 -11.86 -6.01 -9.93
N GLN A 254 -11.17 -6.52 -8.89
CA GLN A 254 -11.35 -6.08 -7.51
C GLN A 254 -9.98 -5.97 -6.82
N ILE A 255 -9.67 -4.79 -6.29
CA ILE A 255 -8.46 -4.57 -5.48
C ILE A 255 -8.61 -5.36 -4.18
N ILE A 256 -7.59 -6.11 -3.78
CA ILE A 256 -7.57 -6.89 -2.53
C ILE A 256 -6.50 -6.44 -1.55
N ASP A 257 -5.57 -5.61 -2.02
CA ASP A 257 -4.53 -4.95 -1.23
C ASP A 257 -4.06 -3.67 -1.92
N PHE A 258 -3.73 -2.65 -1.13
CA PHE A 258 -3.19 -1.39 -1.64
C PHE A 258 -2.12 -0.86 -0.67
N ASN A 259 -0.96 -0.57 -1.21
CA ASN A 259 0.22 -0.20 -0.43
C ASN A 259 0.78 1.15 -0.89
N ASP A 260 1.14 1.99 0.07
CA ASP A 260 1.95 3.17 -0.16
C ASP A 260 3.40 2.77 -0.45
N TRP A 261 4.00 3.41 -1.41
CA TRP A 261 5.38 3.27 -1.88
C TRP A 261 5.99 1.85 -1.74
N PRO A 262 5.58 0.89 -2.58
CA PRO A 262 6.20 -0.43 -2.62
C PRO A 262 7.59 -0.41 -3.28
N SER A 263 8.27 -1.55 -3.31
CA SER A 263 9.65 -1.67 -3.80
C SER A 263 9.82 -1.51 -5.32
N PHE A 264 8.74 -1.60 -6.12
CA PHE A 264 8.79 -1.57 -7.59
C PHE A 264 9.82 -2.54 -8.19
N ALA A 265 10.12 -3.63 -7.53
CA ALA A 265 11.23 -4.51 -7.89
C ALA A 265 11.28 -4.89 -9.40
N PRO A 266 10.17 -5.29 -10.05
CA PRO A 266 10.20 -5.68 -11.47
C PRO A 266 10.27 -4.49 -12.45
N CYS A 267 9.94 -3.26 -12.02
CA CYS A 267 9.80 -2.09 -12.93
C CYS A 267 10.47 -0.82 -12.38
N ARG A 268 11.48 -0.98 -11.52
CA ARG A 268 12.13 0.12 -10.78
C ARG A 268 12.74 1.18 -11.69
N VAL A 269 13.43 0.75 -12.73
CA VAL A 269 14.14 1.65 -13.66
C VAL A 269 13.14 2.53 -14.41
N GLU A 270 12.04 1.96 -14.83
CA GLU A 270 10.95 2.63 -15.52
C GLU A 270 10.15 3.53 -14.59
N ALA A 271 9.90 3.11 -13.34
CA ALA A 271 9.09 3.83 -12.37
C ALA A 271 9.76 5.10 -11.81
N ALA A 272 11.07 5.02 -11.49
CA ALA A 272 11.77 6.09 -10.79
C ALA A 272 11.69 7.47 -11.48
N PRO A 273 11.81 7.61 -12.81
CA PRO A 273 11.63 8.89 -13.48
C PRO A 273 10.24 9.50 -13.33
N PHE A 274 9.17 8.67 -13.28
CA PHE A 274 7.79 9.14 -13.13
C PHE A 274 7.50 9.53 -11.68
N ILE A 275 8.04 8.79 -10.72
CA ILE A 275 7.97 9.17 -9.29
C ILE A 275 8.62 10.53 -9.09
N ALA A 276 9.83 10.75 -9.62
CA ALA A 276 10.50 12.04 -9.52
C ALA A 276 9.72 13.17 -10.20
N LYS A 277 9.07 12.91 -11.35
CA LYS A 277 8.19 13.89 -12.02
C LYS A 277 6.98 14.24 -11.14
N ALA A 278 6.34 13.25 -10.52
CA ALA A 278 5.21 13.49 -9.61
C ALA A 278 5.63 14.34 -8.40
N VAL A 279 6.78 14.04 -7.79
CA VAL A 279 7.33 14.85 -6.69
C VAL A 279 7.53 16.30 -7.12
N ILE A 280 8.16 16.56 -8.27
CA ILE A 280 8.40 17.93 -8.77
C ILE A 280 7.09 18.64 -9.09
N ALA A 281 6.11 17.95 -9.66
CA ALA A 281 4.79 18.52 -9.93
C ALA A 281 4.09 18.92 -8.63
N ALA A 282 4.12 18.09 -7.60
CA ALA A 282 3.58 18.38 -6.28
C ALA A 282 4.27 19.60 -5.63
N VAL A 283 5.60 19.71 -5.73
CA VAL A 283 6.35 20.86 -5.23
C VAL A 283 5.89 22.16 -5.90
N LYS A 284 5.70 22.15 -7.22
CA LYS A 284 5.20 23.33 -7.96
C LYS A 284 3.81 23.75 -7.49
N GLN A 285 2.87 22.79 -7.43
CA GLN A 285 1.51 23.04 -6.97
C GLN A 285 1.47 23.56 -5.53
N HIS A 286 2.29 23.00 -4.65
CA HIS A 286 2.39 23.43 -3.25
C HIS A 286 2.91 24.85 -3.13
N THR A 287 3.93 25.22 -3.92
CA THR A 287 4.50 26.56 -3.93
C THR A 287 3.53 27.61 -4.50
N GLU A 288 2.71 27.23 -5.48
CA GLU A 288 1.69 28.11 -6.07
C GLU A 288 0.53 28.39 -5.09
N LYS A 289 0.11 27.40 -4.31
CA LYS A 289 -0.93 27.55 -3.27
C LYS A 289 -0.47 28.37 -2.06
N ALA A 290 0.84 28.45 -1.81
CA ALA A 290 1.41 29.19 -0.69
C ALA A 290 1.67 30.69 -1.02
N ARG A 291 1.44 31.10 -2.27
CA ARG A 291 1.52 32.51 -2.73
C ARG A 291 0.15 33.18 -2.72
#